data_2015666b685cce3a1ed1bca88cdf5aea
#
_entry.id   2015666b685cce3a1ed1bca88cdf5aea
#
_cell.length_a   1.000
_cell.length_b   1.000
_cell.length_c   1.000
_cell.angle_alpha   90.00
_cell.angle_beta   90.00
_cell.angle_gamma   90.00
#
_symmetry.space_group_name_H-M   'P 1'
#
loop_
_entity.id
_entity.type
_entity.pdbx_description
1 polymer ?
#
loop_
_entity_poly.entity_id
_entity_poly.type
_entity_poly.pdbx_seq_one_letter_code
_entity_poly.pdbx_strand_id
1 'polypeptide(L)'
;MNLFAVSFFGHRQVDNPFLIERQLESIIRELLLTKEYVEFLVGRDGEFDLLVSSTVRRCKRTIRDDNSSLVLVLPYMTAEYRNNEESFHEYYDEIEICLESAEKHFKSAHQVRNRSMVDQSDLVI
;
A
#
# COMPACT_ATOMS: atom_id res chain seq x y z
N MET A 1 -10.17 -5.91 -18.52
CA MET A 1 -9.59 -6.47 -17.27
C MET A 1 -10.24 -5.82 -16.07
N ASN A 2 -10.73 -6.63 -15.14
CA ASN A 2 -11.32 -6.11 -13.91
C ASN A 2 -10.23 -5.81 -12.87
N LEU A 3 -10.13 -4.55 -12.52
CA LEU A 3 -9.17 -4.06 -11.55
C LEU A 3 -9.84 -3.95 -10.18
N PHE A 4 -9.25 -4.56 -9.17
CA PHE A 4 -9.75 -4.51 -7.80
C PHE A 4 -8.71 -3.78 -6.95
N ALA A 5 -9.09 -2.64 -6.40
CA ALA A 5 -8.19 -1.84 -5.57
C ALA A 5 -8.52 -2.03 -4.10
N VAL A 6 -7.49 -2.28 -3.29
CA VAL A 6 -7.63 -2.43 -1.85
C VAL A 6 -6.63 -1.51 -1.14
N SER A 7 -7.12 -0.74 -0.18
CA SER A 7 -6.30 0.16 0.64
C SER A 7 -6.17 -0.38 2.06
N PHE A 8 -5.01 -0.16 2.65
CA PHE A 8 -4.70 -0.63 4.00
C PHE A 8 -4.34 0.54 4.89
N PHE A 9 -4.99 0.60 6.05
CA PHE A 9 -4.72 1.64 7.05
C PHE A 9 -4.59 1.00 8.43
N GLY A 10 -3.64 1.48 9.22
CA GLY A 10 -3.44 0.99 10.57
C GLY A 10 -2.58 1.93 11.38
N HIS A 11 -2.30 1.52 12.61
CA HIS A 11 -1.51 2.32 13.55
C HIS A 11 -0.03 2.31 13.18
N ARG A 12 0.66 3.38 13.57
CA ARG A 12 2.11 3.48 13.38
C ARG A 12 2.88 2.42 14.16
N GLN A 13 2.30 1.96 15.29
CA GLN A 13 2.88 0.90 16.12
C GLN A 13 1.94 -0.30 16.12
N VAL A 14 2.50 -1.49 15.97
CA VAL A 14 1.76 -2.74 15.92
C VAL A 14 2.16 -3.60 17.13
N ASP A 15 1.17 -3.91 17.99
CA ASP A 15 1.43 -4.63 19.23
C ASP A 15 1.76 -6.11 19.04
N ASN A 16 1.14 -6.75 18.06
CA ASN A 16 1.37 -8.16 17.78
C ASN A 16 1.57 -8.38 16.28
N PRO A 17 2.79 -8.12 15.78
CA PRO A 17 3.05 -8.19 14.34
C PRO A 17 2.83 -9.58 13.73
N PHE A 18 3.09 -10.65 14.47
CA PHE A 18 2.88 -11.99 13.93
C PHE A 18 1.41 -12.29 13.68
N LEU A 19 0.54 -11.89 14.60
CA LEU A 19 -0.90 -12.11 14.44
C LEU A 19 -1.45 -11.29 13.27
N ILE A 20 -1.06 -10.02 13.20
CA ILE A 20 -1.49 -9.12 12.14
C ILE A 20 -0.98 -9.62 10.79
N GLU A 21 0.28 -10.06 10.71
CA GLU A 21 0.85 -10.59 9.48
C GLU A 21 0.08 -11.82 8.99
N ARG A 22 -0.30 -12.73 9.88
CA ARG A 22 -1.08 -13.91 9.52
C ARG A 22 -2.46 -13.55 9.00
N GLN A 23 -3.11 -12.56 9.61
CA GLN A 23 -4.41 -12.07 9.16
C GLN A 23 -4.28 -11.40 7.79
N LEU A 24 -3.27 -10.57 7.59
CA LEU A 24 -2.99 -9.93 6.31
C LEU A 24 -2.69 -10.97 5.22
N GLU A 25 -1.87 -11.95 5.54
CA GLU A 25 -1.54 -13.01 4.58
C GLU A 25 -2.79 -13.74 4.10
N SER A 26 -3.70 -14.06 5.01
CA SER A 26 -4.96 -14.73 4.66
C SER A 26 -5.78 -13.90 3.67
N ILE A 27 -5.93 -12.61 3.95
CA ILE A 27 -6.70 -11.69 3.11
C ILE A 27 -6.01 -11.52 1.74
N ILE A 28 -4.73 -11.24 1.75
CA ILE A 28 -3.97 -11.01 0.51
C ILE A 28 -3.96 -12.26 -0.36
N ARG A 29 -3.74 -13.42 0.24
CA ARG A 29 -3.78 -14.70 -0.45
C ARG A 29 -5.11 -14.91 -1.17
N GLU A 30 -6.22 -14.68 -0.46
CA GLU A 30 -7.54 -14.85 -1.07
C GLU A 30 -7.74 -13.91 -2.25
N LEU A 31 -7.33 -12.65 -2.11
CA LEU A 31 -7.43 -11.67 -3.19
C LEU A 31 -6.60 -12.09 -4.41
N LEU A 32 -5.37 -12.55 -4.21
CA LEU A 32 -4.51 -13.01 -5.31
C LEU A 32 -5.10 -14.22 -6.03
N LEU A 33 -5.77 -15.11 -5.30
CA LEU A 33 -6.30 -16.33 -5.87
C LEU A 33 -7.67 -16.14 -6.54
N THR A 34 -8.42 -15.10 -6.16
CA THR A 34 -9.81 -14.94 -6.61
C THR A 34 -10.03 -13.76 -7.56
N LYS A 35 -9.16 -12.75 -7.55
CA LYS A 35 -9.35 -11.55 -8.37
C LYS A 35 -8.52 -11.63 -9.64
N GLU A 36 -9.04 -11.02 -10.70
CA GLU A 36 -8.34 -10.94 -11.98
C GLU A 36 -7.07 -10.10 -11.87
N TYR A 37 -7.17 -8.92 -11.26
CA TYR A 37 -6.02 -8.06 -10.98
C TYR A 37 -6.27 -7.23 -9.73
N VAL A 38 -5.29 -7.17 -8.83
CA VAL A 38 -5.39 -6.45 -7.56
C VAL A 38 -4.33 -5.35 -7.48
N GLU A 39 -4.77 -4.15 -7.14
CA GLU A 39 -3.85 -3.09 -6.74
C GLU A 39 -3.90 -2.96 -5.22
N PHE A 40 -2.76 -3.18 -4.57
CA PHE A 40 -2.60 -3.01 -3.14
C PHE A 40 -2.06 -1.61 -2.87
N LEU A 41 -2.93 -0.71 -2.38
CA LEU A 41 -2.57 0.68 -2.13
C LEU A 41 -2.11 0.83 -0.69
N VAL A 42 -0.90 1.33 -0.51
CA VAL A 42 -0.28 1.47 0.81
C VAL A 42 0.36 2.84 0.98
N GLY A 43 0.47 3.27 2.24
CA GLY A 43 1.31 4.40 2.62
C GLY A 43 2.67 3.92 3.10
N ARG A 44 3.38 4.82 3.78
CA ARG A 44 4.68 4.51 4.38
C ARG A 44 4.85 5.32 5.67
N ASP A 45 3.81 5.33 6.51
CA ASP A 45 3.76 6.20 7.67
C ASP A 45 4.11 5.51 9.00
N GLY A 46 4.19 4.17 9.02
CA GLY A 46 4.49 3.47 10.25
C GLY A 46 4.60 1.96 10.07
N GLU A 47 4.62 1.24 11.19
CA GLU A 47 4.86 -0.21 11.22
C GLU A 47 3.81 -1.01 10.45
N PHE A 48 2.54 -0.61 10.57
CA PHE A 48 1.47 -1.33 9.86
C PHE A 48 1.67 -1.28 8.35
N ASP A 49 1.96 -0.08 7.82
CA ASP A 49 2.18 0.10 6.39
C ASP A 49 3.34 -0.76 5.89
N LEU A 50 4.43 -0.81 6.64
CA LEU A 50 5.59 -1.62 6.28
C LEU A 50 5.28 -3.11 6.36
N LEU A 51 4.48 -3.51 7.35
CA LEU A 51 4.08 -4.91 7.51
C LEU A 51 3.18 -5.36 6.35
N VAL A 52 2.23 -4.51 5.94
CA VAL A 52 1.40 -4.79 4.76
C VAL A 52 2.27 -4.95 3.51
N SER A 53 3.16 -4.00 3.27
CA SER A 53 4.02 -4.02 2.09
C SER A 53 4.89 -5.27 2.01
N SER A 54 5.53 -5.64 3.12
CA SER A 54 6.37 -6.84 3.17
C SER A 54 5.56 -8.12 2.99
N THR A 55 4.34 -8.15 3.54
CA THR A 55 3.45 -9.31 3.39
C THR A 55 2.97 -9.46 1.95
N VAL A 56 2.59 -8.35 1.30
CA VAL A 56 2.20 -8.37 -0.11
C VAL A 56 3.36 -8.87 -0.98
N ARG A 57 4.56 -8.35 -0.77
CA ARG A 57 5.73 -8.79 -1.54
C ARG A 57 6.00 -10.27 -1.37
N ARG A 58 5.92 -10.78 -0.14
CA ARG A 58 6.11 -12.20 0.12
C ARG A 58 5.05 -13.05 -0.56
N CYS A 59 3.79 -12.66 -0.47
CA CYS A 59 2.69 -13.38 -1.09
C CYS A 59 2.78 -13.37 -2.62
N LYS A 60 3.19 -12.26 -3.21
CA LYS A 60 3.44 -12.20 -4.65
C LYS A 60 4.50 -13.21 -5.06
N ARG A 61 5.57 -13.30 -4.29
CA ARG A 61 6.68 -14.20 -4.59
C ARG A 61 6.32 -15.67 -4.39
N THR A 62 5.51 -15.99 -3.37
CA THR A 62 5.26 -17.37 -2.96
C THR A 62 3.93 -17.94 -3.46
N ILE A 63 2.96 -17.09 -3.83
CA ILE A 63 1.63 -17.51 -4.24
C ILE A 63 1.38 -17.22 -5.71
N ARG A 64 1.43 -15.93 -6.08
CA ARG A 64 1.16 -15.50 -7.47
C ARG A 64 1.67 -14.07 -7.68
N ASP A 65 2.42 -13.84 -8.75
CA ASP A 65 3.03 -12.55 -9.02
C ASP A 65 2.58 -11.88 -10.33
N ASP A 66 1.69 -12.51 -11.09
CA ASP A 66 1.29 -12.02 -12.41
C ASP A 66 0.00 -11.21 -12.44
N ASN A 67 -0.66 -11.02 -11.30
CA ASN A 67 -1.97 -10.36 -11.25
C ASN A 67 -2.10 -9.30 -10.17
N SER A 68 -1.02 -8.65 -9.79
CA SER A 68 -1.10 -7.61 -8.75
C SER A 68 0.03 -6.60 -8.82
N SER A 69 -0.23 -5.45 -8.22
CA SER A 69 0.77 -4.39 -8.04
C SER A 69 0.72 -3.88 -6.62
N LEU A 70 1.89 -3.71 -6.01
CA LEU A 70 2.04 -3.01 -4.75
C LEU A 70 2.29 -1.53 -5.08
N VAL A 71 1.33 -0.68 -4.76
CA VAL A 71 1.35 0.74 -5.11
C VAL A 71 1.56 1.59 -3.85
N LEU A 72 2.68 2.31 -3.80
CA LEU A 72 2.92 3.28 -2.75
C LEU A 72 2.27 4.60 -3.14
N VAL A 73 1.38 5.11 -2.30
CA VAL A 73 0.73 6.40 -2.52
C VAL A 73 1.30 7.41 -1.54
N LEU A 74 2.11 8.33 -2.05
CA LEU A 74 2.72 9.37 -1.23
C LEU A 74 1.84 10.61 -1.17
N PRO A 75 1.78 11.28 0.00
CA PRO A 75 0.98 12.51 0.13
C PRO A 75 1.59 13.69 -0.62
N TYR A 76 2.91 13.67 -0.82
CA TYR A 76 3.70 14.65 -1.57
C TYR A 76 5.06 14.03 -1.86
N MET A 77 5.92 14.74 -2.59
CA MET A 77 7.30 14.29 -2.85
C MET A 77 8.09 14.37 -1.53
N THR A 78 8.20 13.23 -0.83
CA THR A 78 8.94 13.18 0.43
C THR A 78 10.44 13.23 0.20
N ALA A 79 11.18 13.72 1.21
CA ALA A 79 12.65 13.72 1.15
C ALA A 79 13.19 12.29 1.10
N GLU A 80 12.57 11.36 1.81
CA GLU A 80 12.97 9.96 1.80
C GLU A 80 12.89 9.38 0.38
N TYR A 81 11.79 9.59 -0.31
CA TYR A 81 11.63 9.11 -1.68
C TYR A 81 12.63 9.80 -2.62
N ARG A 82 12.72 11.13 -2.53
CA ARG A 82 13.63 11.90 -3.39
C ARG A 82 15.07 11.41 -3.29
N ASN A 83 15.50 11.06 -2.08
CA ASN A 83 16.87 10.63 -1.82
C ASN A 83 17.10 9.13 -2.07
N ASN A 84 16.05 8.36 -2.35
CA ASN A 84 16.12 6.91 -2.47
C ASN A 84 15.24 6.37 -3.59
N GLU A 85 15.08 7.12 -4.69
CA GLU A 85 14.15 6.75 -5.77
C GLU A 85 14.39 5.34 -6.30
N GLU A 86 15.66 5.00 -6.54
CA GLU A 86 16.00 3.68 -7.08
C GLU A 86 15.54 2.55 -6.16
N SER A 87 15.83 2.67 -4.84
CA SER A 87 15.42 1.68 -3.85
C SER A 87 13.91 1.55 -3.76
N PHE A 88 13.20 2.69 -3.84
CA PHE A 88 11.74 2.68 -3.81
C PHE A 88 11.16 1.97 -5.02
N HIS A 89 11.71 2.22 -6.22
CA HIS A 89 11.21 1.57 -7.44
C HIS A 89 11.57 0.09 -7.52
N GLU A 90 12.58 -0.35 -6.80
CA GLU A 90 12.89 -1.78 -6.66
C GLU A 90 11.92 -2.46 -5.68
N TYR A 91 11.47 -1.73 -4.66
CA TYR A 91 10.62 -2.28 -3.61
C TYR A 91 9.13 -2.27 -3.98
N TYR A 92 8.64 -1.15 -4.51
CA TYR A 92 7.24 -0.98 -4.90
C TYR A 92 7.08 -1.15 -6.40
N ASP A 93 5.98 -1.77 -6.83
CA ASP A 93 5.72 -1.93 -8.27
C ASP A 93 5.38 -0.61 -8.92
N GLU A 94 4.66 0.26 -8.20
CA GLU A 94 4.30 1.60 -8.67
C GLU A 94 4.39 2.58 -7.51
N ILE A 95 4.71 3.83 -7.83
CA ILE A 95 4.75 4.92 -6.86
C ILE A 95 3.92 6.06 -7.42
N GLU A 96 2.90 6.47 -6.67
CA GLU A 96 2.03 7.58 -7.03
C GLU A 96 2.19 8.71 -6.02
N ILE A 97 2.23 9.94 -6.51
CA ILE A 97 2.15 11.12 -5.66
C ILE A 97 0.73 11.65 -5.80
N CYS A 98 0.01 11.73 -4.68
CA CYS A 98 -1.35 12.24 -4.68
C CYS A 98 -1.33 13.75 -5.00
N LEU A 99 -1.77 14.13 -6.18
CA LEU A 99 -1.73 15.53 -6.61
C LEU A 99 -2.60 16.42 -5.73
N GLU A 100 -3.75 15.90 -5.30
CA GLU A 100 -4.67 16.64 -4.43
C GLU A 100 -4.01 16.98 -3.09
N SER A 101 -3.30 16.04 -2.47
CA SER A 101 -2.66 16.25 -1.18
C SER A 101 -1.34 17.01 -1.29
N ALA A 102 -0.65 16.92 -2.42
CA ALA A 102 0.66 17.57 -2.62
C ALA A 102 0.59 19.09 -2.52
N GLU A 103 -0.56 19.67 -2.80
CA GLU A 103 -0.79 21.11 -2.73
C GLU A 103 -1.24 21.57 -1.34
N LYS A 104 -1.47 20.64 -0.41
CA LYS A 104 -1.96 20.95 0.93
C LYS A 104 -0.82 21.14 1.90
N HIS A 105 -1.10 21.81 3.03
CA HIS A 105 -0.15 21.90 4.12
C HIS A 105 0.19 20.48 4.60
N PHE A 106 1.47 20.22 4.93
CA PHE A 106 1.92 18.87 5.24
C PHE A 106 1.12 18.19 6.37
N LYS A 107 0.55 18.98 7.32
CA LYS A 107 -0.27 18.43 8.41
C LYS A 107 -1.57 17.81 7.93
N SER A 108 -2.13 18.30 6.81
CA SER A 108 -3.37 17.77 6.25
C SER A 108 -3.13 16.87 5.04
N ALA A 109 -1.92 16.86 4.48
CA ALA A 109 -1.61 16.12 3.27
C ALA A 109 -1.85 14.62 3.42
N HIS A 110 -1.48 14.03 4.56
CA HIS A 110 -1.68 12.61 4.82
C HIS A 110 -3.15 12.24 4.87
N GLN A 111 -3.99 13.08 5.48
CA GLN A 111 -5.44 12.85 5.55
C GLN A 111 -6.08 12.95 4.16
N VAL A 112 -5.67 13.92 3.37
CA VAL A 112 -6.17 14.08 1.99
C VAL A 112 -5.75 12.88 1.15
N ARG A 113 -4.50 12.42 1.26
CA ARG A 113 -4.01 11.23 0.57
C ARG A 113 -4.82 9.99 0.98
N ASN A 114 -5.07 9.82 2.28
CA ASN A 114 -5.84 8.68 2.77
C ASN A 114 -7.27 8.69 2.23
N ARG A 115 -7.90 9.86 2.18
CA ARG A 115 -9.24 9.99 1.60
C ARG A 115 -9.24 9.62 0.11
N SER A 116 -8.22 10.06 -0.62
CA SER A 116 -8.07 9.72 -2.03
C SER A 116 -7.92 8.21 -2.24
N MET A 117 -7.15 7.56 -1.37
CA MET A 117 -7.00 6.09 -1.42
C MET A 117 -8.35 5.40 -1.18
N VAL A 118 -9.10 5.84 -0.17
CA VAL A 118 -10.44 5.28 0.11
C VAL A 118 -11.36 5.45 -1.09
N ASP A 119 -11.38 6.63 -1.70
CA ASP A 119 -12.24 6.93 -2.84
C ASP A 119 -11.92 6.05 -4.06
N GLN A 120 -10.67 5.63 -4.22
CA GLN A 120 -10.24 4.78 -5.31
C GLN A 120 -10.42 3.29 -5.04
N SER A 121 -10.75 2.91 -3.82
CA SER A 121 -10.70 1.52 -3.38
C SER A 121 -12.05 0.82 -3.44
N ASP A 122 -12.01 -0.46 -3.81
CA ASP A 122 -13.15 -1.37 -3.73
C ASP A 122 -13.27 -1.98 -2.32
N LEU A 123 -12.15 -2.04 -1.61
CA LEU A 123 -12.08 -2.60 -0.26
C LEU A 123 -11.09 -1.79 0.57
N VAL A 124 -11.43 -1.54 1.84
CA VAL A 124 -10.55 -0.86 2.80
C VAL A 124 -10.37 -1.77 4.02
N ILE A 125 -9.11 -1.94 4.43
CA ILE A 125 -8.74 -2.81 5.54
C ILE A 125 -8.02 -2.03 6.65
#